data_1f595cc3fab966e1ddd14761798c3a72
#
_entry.id   1f595cc3fab966e1ddd14761798c3a72
#
_cell.length_a   1.000
_cell.length_b   1.000
_cell.length_c   1.000
_cell.angle_alpha   90.00
_cell.angle_beta   90.00
_cell.angle_gamma   90.00
#
_symmetry.space_group_name_H-M   'P 1'
#
loop_
_entity.id
_entity.type
_entity.pdbx_description
1 polymer ?
#
loop_
_entity_poly.entity_id
_entity_poly.type
_entity_poly.pdbx_seq_one_letter_code
_entity_poly.pdbx_strand_id
1 'polypeptide(L)'
;MRVRPALPVFLSILMLGALSLPKRGWAAWPHDPNNGNVALSTAAGDQQVPTIASDGAGGAIVTWYDYRSGSADIYAQRVIAAGVPQWTADGVALCTAASDQLYPTIVSDGAGGAIVTWQDYRSGTTSDIYAQRVNAAGVPQWTANGVALCTAAGVQQSPTIVSDGAGGAIVTWQDLRGGTTYDIYAQRVNAAGVPLWTADGVAQCTAGNDQLVPMIASDGAGGAIVT
;
A
#
# COMPACT_ATOMS: atom_id res chain seq x y z
N MET A 1 63.72 -8.17 -64.01
CA MET A 1 62.28 -8.27 -63.93
C MET A 1 61.92 -9.07 -62.67
N ARG A 2 61.55 -8.41 -61.56
CA ARG A 2 61.23 -9.06 -60.29
C ARG A 2 59.74 -9.08 -60.14
N VAL A 3 59.15 -10.29 -60.16
CA VAL A 3 57.72 -10.51 -59.92
C VAL A 3 57.49 -10.47 -58.40
N ARG A 4 56.61 -9.60 -57.91
CA ARG A 4 56.18 -9.55 -56.50
C ARG A 4 55.00 -10.51 -56.32
N PRO A 5 54.97 -11.32 -55.27
CA PRO A 5 53.80 -12.15 -54.99
C PRO A 5 52.67 -11.32 -54.39
N ALA A 6 51.42 -11.63 -54.81
CA ALA A 6 50.18 -11.02 -54.27
C ALA A 6 49.87 -11.57 -52.88
N LEU A 7 49.53 -10.69 -51.92
CA LEU A 7 49.00 -11.08 -50.62
C LEU A 7 47.53 -11.51 -50.75
N PRO A 8 47.12 -12.56 -50.05
CA PRO A 8 45.71 -12.94 -49.98
C PRO A 8 44.94 -11.99 -49.08
N VAL A 9 43.83 -11.46 -49.60
CA VAL A 9 42.83 -10.70 -48.83
C VAL A 9 42.00 -11.68 -48.00
N PHE A 10 42.19 -11.70 -46.68
CA PHE A 10 41.27 -12.40 -45.78
C PHE A 10 40.01 -11.59 -45.59
N LEU A 11 38.93 -12.07 -46.18
CA LEU A 11 37.58 -11.53 -45.95
C LEU A 11 37.05 -12.06 -44.58
N SER A 12 37.19 -11.26 -43.51
CA SER A 12 36.60 -11.60 -42.20
C SER A 12 35.09 -11.40 -42.27
N ILE A 13 34.32 -12.48 -42.35
CA ILE A 13 32.87 -12.47 -42.18
C ILE A 13 32.60 -12.27 -40.69
N LEU A 14 32.23 -11.04 -40.33
CA LEU A 14 31.71 -10.73 -38.98
C LEU A 14 30.31 -11.33 -38.88
N MET A 15 30.16 -12.50 -38.27
CA MET A 15 28.83 -13.01 -37.88
C MET A 15 28.28 -12.13 -36.75
N LEU A 16 27.39 -11.23 -37.08
CA LEU A 16 26.51 -10.61 -36.09
C LEU A 16 25.57 -11.68 -35.54
N GLY A 17 25.94 -12.31 -34.44
CA GLY A 17 25.06 -13.12 -33.67
C GLY A 17 23.94 -12.20 -33.15
N ALA A 18 22.71 -12.33 -33.66
CA ALA A 18 21.56 -11.72 -33.07
C ALA A 18 21.41 -12.28 -31.64
N LEU A 19 21.83 -11.51 -30.62
CA LEU A 19 21.43 -11.76 -29.24
C LEU A 19 19.90 -11.61 -29.20
N SER A 20 19.18 -12.71 -29.27
CA SER A 20 17.80 -12.75 -28.89
C SER A 20 17.74 -12.44 -27.39
N LEU A 21 17.42 -11.21 -27.05
CA LEU A 21 17.02 -10.87 -25.68
C LEU A 21 15.91 -11.85 -25.29
N PRO A 22 16.01 -12.52 -24.13
CA PRO A 22 14.93 -13.36 -23.67
C PRO A 22 13.69 -12.47 -23.63
N LYS A 23 12.65 -12.81 -24.41
CA LYS A 23 11.33 -12.26 -24.22
C LYS A 23 11.03 -12.50 -22.76
N ARG A 24 10.93 -11.43 -21.95
CA ARG A 24 10.37 -11.52 -20.60
C ARG A 24 8.98 -12.09 -20.81
N GLY A 25 8.84 -13.39 -20.63
CA GLY A 25 7.55 -14.02 -20.53
C GLY A 25 6.89 -13.37 -19.30
N TRP A 26 5.89 -12.55 -19.53
CA TRP A 26 4.98 -12.17 -18.47
C TRP A 26 4.42 -13.51 -17.98
N ALA A 27 4.75 -13.91 -16.77
CA ALA A 27 4.05 -15.01 -16.14
C ALA A 27 2.59 -14.55 -16.08
N ALA A 28 1.78 -15.12 -16.96
CA ALA A 28 0.38 -14.80 -16.97
C ALA A 28 -0.23 -15.34 -15.68
N TRP A 29 -0.82 -14.48 -14.88
CA TRP A 29 -1.72 -14.90 -13.83
C TRP A 29 -2.75 -15.84 -14.45
N PRO A 30 -3.17 -16.91 -13.76
CA PRO A 30 -4.23 -17.76 -14.27
C PRO A 30 -5.46 -16.91 -14.58
N HIS A 31 -5.89 -16.90 -15.84
CA HIS A 31 -7.04 -16.10 -16.30
C HIS A 31 -8.38 -16.80 -16.14
N ASP A 32 -8.37 -18.05 -15.68
CA ASP A 32 -9.58 -18.83 -15.46
C ASP A 32 -10.07 -18.64 -14.03
N PRO A 33 -11.20 -17.93 -13.82
CA PRO A 33 -11.76 -17.73 -12.48
C PRO A 33 -12.18 -19.03 -11.79
N ASN A 34 -12.31 -20.11 -12.54
CA ASN A 34 -12.70 -21.42 -12.02
C ASN A 34 -11.53 -22.36 -11.75
N ASN A 35 -10.33 -22.02 -12.23
CA ASN A 35 -9.18 -22.91 -12.14
C ASN A 35 -7.87 -22.13 -12.17
N GLY A 36 -7.48 -21.53 -11.05
CA GLY A 36 -6.17 -20.96 -10.93
C GLY A 36 -6.07 -19.55 -10.36
N ASN A 37 -7.10 -19.01 -9.73
CA ASN A 37 -6.93 -17.81 -8.92
C ASN A 37 -5.96 -18.08 -7.78
N VAL A 38 -5.09 -17.10 -7.52
CA VAL A 38 -4.15 -17.15 -6.40
C VAL A 38 -4.87 -16.74 -5.12
N ALA A 39 -5.03 -17.67 -4.19
CA ALA A 39 -5.51 -17.34 -2.86
C ALA A 39 -4.42 -16.60 -2.08
N LEU A 40 -4.73 -15.43 -1.54
CA LEU A 40 -3.86 -14.65 -0.67
C LEU A 40 -4.07 -14.99 0.80
N SER A 41 -5.28 -15.39 1.15
CA SER A 41 -5.66 -15.96 2.45
C SER A 41 -6.72 -17.02 2.27
N THR A 42 -6.63 -18.09 3.05
CA THR A 42 -7.63 -19.16 3.23
C THR A 42 -7.91 -19.37 4.71
N ALA A 43 -7.54 -18.39 5.54
CA ALA A 43 -7.78 -18.43 6.97
C ALA A 43 -9.28 -18.56 7.29
N ALA A 44 -9.61 -19.13 8.45
CA ALA A 44 -10.98 -19.21 8.93
C ALA A 44 -11.57 -17.80 9.14
N GLY A 45 -12.90 -17.70 9.08
CA GLY A 45 -13.60 -16.42 9.15
C GLY A 45 -13.60 -15.67 7.83
N ASP A 46 -14.23 -14.52 7.82
CA ASP A 46 -14.35 -13.67 6.63
C ASP A 46 -13.11 -12.80 6.44
N GLN A 47 -12.69 -12.64 5.19
CA GLN A 47 -11.74 -11.65 4.74
C GLN A 47 -12.47 -10.67 3.83
N GLN A 48 -12.46 -9.37 4.18
CA GLN A 48 -13.34 -8.38 3.55
C GLN A 48 -12.61 -7.10 3.17
N VAL A 49 -13.20 -6.36 2.22
CA VAL A 49 -12.74 -5.04 1.74
C VAL A 49 -11.25 -5.04 1.38
N PRO A 50 -10.80 -5.88 0.46
CA PRO A 50 -9.41 -5.85 0.03
C PRO A 50 -9.11 -4.58 -0.74
N THR A 51 -7.93 -4.00 -0.47
CA THR A 51 -7.35 -2.90 -1.26
C THR A 51 -5.93 -3.26 -1.68
N ILE A 52 -5.44 -2.65 -2.75
CA ILE A 52 -4.22 -3.09 -3.44
C ILE A 52 -3.33 -1.91 -3.82
N ALA A 53 -2.02 -2.08 -3.67
CA ALA A 53 -1.00 -1.17 -4.18
C ALA A 53 0.09 -1.95 -4.95
N SER A 54 0.74 -1.30 -5.91
CA SER A 54 1.90 -1.88 -6.60
C SER A 54 3.07 -2.06 -5.64
N ASP A 55 3.81 -3.18 -5.76
CA ASP A 55 5.08 -3.40 -5.05
C ASP A 55 6.29 -2.76 -5.77
N GLY A 56 6.07 -2.08 -6.92
CA GLY A 56 7.11 -1.47 -7.74
C GLY A 56 7.95 -2.47 -8.57
N ALA A 57 7.73 -3.77 -8.42
CA ALA A 57 8.48 -4.84 -9.09
C ALA A 57 7.61 -5.71 -10.01
N GLY A 58 6.41 -5.23 -10.36
CA GLY A 58 5.44 -5.92 -11.20
C GLY A 58 4.49 -6.85 -10.42
N GLY A 59 4.59 -6.88 -9.11
CA GLY A 59 3.66 -7.51 -8.18
C GLY A 59 2.80 -6.48 -7.45
N ALA A 60 2.17 -6.92 -6.37
CA ALA A 60 1.28 -6.09 -5.57
C ALA A 60 1.32 -6.47 -4.09
N ILE A 61 0.92 -5.53 -3.25
CA ILE A 61 0.60 -5.76 -1.84
C ILE A 61 -0.90 -5.51 -1.68
N VAL A 62 -1.58 -6.50 -1.13
CA VAL A 62 -3.02 -6.47 -0.86
C VAL A 62 -3.22 -6.45 0.65
N THR A 63 -4.09 -5.59 1.13
CA THR A 63 -4.50 -5.54 2.54
C THR A 63 -6.01 -5.73 2.64
N TRP A 64 -6.47 -6.29 3.77
CA TRP A 64 -7.88 -6.54 4.07
C TRP A 64 -8.10 -6.51 5.57
N TYR A 65 -9.35 -6.48 6.02
CA TYR A 65 -9.65 -6.83 7.39
C TYR A 65 -10.16 -8.28 7.47
N ASP A 66 -9.83 -8.95 8.57
CA ASP A 66 -9.86 -10.41 8.73
C ASP A 66 -10.48 -10.79 10.07
N TYR A 67 -11.50 -11.61 10.05
CA TYR A 67 -12.23 -12.06 11.24
C TYR A 67 -11.71 -13.36 11.85
N ARG A 68 -10.52 -13.85 11.47
CA ARG A 68 -9.98 -15.13 11.97
C ARG A 68 -9.83 -15.20 13.48
N SER A 69 -9.69 -14.08 14.17
CA SER A 69 -9.55 -13.95 15.62
C SER A 69 -10.89 -13.75 16.35
N GLY A 70 -12.00 -13.49 15.63
CA GLY A 70 -13.32 -13.14 16.16
C GLY A 70 -13.65 -11.67 16.09
N SER A 71 -12.68 -10.75 16.08
CA SER A 71 -12.79 -9.35 15.71
C SER A 71 -12.12 -9.10 14.36
N ALA A 72 -12.41 -7.96 13.73
CA ALA A 72 -11.75 -7.58 12.50
C ALA A 72 -10.35 -7.02 12.78
N ASP A 73 -9.34 -7.66 12.23
CA ASP A 73 -7.93 -7.27 12.32
C ASP A 73 -7.40 -6.87 10.92
N ILE A 74 -6.30 -6.10 10.84
CA ILE A 74 -5.70 -5.72 9.56
C ILE A 74 -4.58 -6.69 9.18
N TYR A 75 -4.71 -7.31 8.02
CA TYR A 75 -3.73 -8.20 7.41
C TYR A 75 -3.29 -7.70 6.04
N ALA A 76 -2.12 -8.15 5.60
CA ALA A 76 -1.63 -7.91 4.26
C ALA A 76 -0.83 -9.08 3.71
N GLN A 77 -0.79 -9.22 2.38
CA GLN A 77 0.01 -10.20 1.66
C GLN A 77 0.62 -9.55 0.42
N ARG A 78 1.86 -9.89 0.14
CA ARG A 78 2.54 -9.52 -1.11
C ARG A 78 2.46 -10.67 -2.10
N VAL A 79 2.12 -10.35 -3.34
CA VAL A 79 2.17 -11.29 -4.46
C VAL A 79 3.09 -10.72 -5.55
N ILE A 80 4.03 -11.52 -6.03
CA ILE A 80 4.92 -11.10 -7.12
C ILE A 80 4.24 -11.26 -8.48
N ALA A 81 4.85 -10.71 -9.54
CA ALA A 81 4.35 -10.78 -10.91
C ALA A 81 4.02 -12.20 -11.40
N ALA A 82 4.64 -13.23 -10.83
CA ALA A 82 4.36 -14.63 -11.14
C ALA A 82 3.11 -15.20 -10.41
N GLY A 83 2.39 -14.38 -9.63
CA GLY A 83 1.22 -14.83 -8.87
C GLY A 83 1.56 -15.65 -7.62
N VAL A 84 2.78 -15.53 -7.08
CA VAL A 84 3.20 -16.30 -5.90
C VAL A 84 3.18 -15.40 -4.67
N PRO A 85 2.39 -15.74 -3.62
CA PRO A 85 2.45 -15.05 -2.33
C PRO A 85 3.85 -15.14 -1.72
N GLN A 86 4.31 -14.06 -1.11
CA GLN A 86 5.71 -13.94 -0.65
C GLN A 86 5.87 -13.98 0.85
N TRP A 87 4.86 -13.54 1.58
CA TRP A 87 4.92 -13.49 3.04
C TRP A 87 4.33 -14.76 3.67
N THR A 88 4.20 -14.79 4.98
CA THR A 88 3.61 -15.91 5.71
C THR A 88 2.27 -16.32 5.09
N ALA A 89 1.97 -17.61 5.09
CA ALA A 89 0.66 -18.11 4.66
C ALA A 89 -0.47 -17.33 5.35
N ASP A 90 -1.51 -17.03 4.58
CA ASP A 90 -2.66 -16.23 5.00
C ASP A 90 -2.34 -14.76 5.38
N GLY A 91 -1.15 -14.26 5.01
CA GLY A 91 -0.74 -12.88 5.21
C GLY A 91 -0.09 -12.60 6.57
N VAL A 92 0.45 -11.39 6.71
CA VAL A 92 1.03 -10.87 7.94
C VAL A 92 0.06 -9.92 8.62
N ALA A 93 -0.04 -9.99 9.94
CA ALA A 93 -0.83 -9.06 10.74
C ALA A 93 -0.15 -7.68 10.78
N LEU A 94 -0.89 -6.64 10.46
CA LEU A 94 -0.47 -5.26 10.63
C LEU A 94 -1.04 -4.65 11.92
N CYS A 95 -2.25 -5.07 12.29
CA CYS A 95 -2.88 -4.73 13.55
C CYS A 95 -3.77 -5.89 14.03
N THR A 96 -3.66 -6.23 15.31
CA THR A 96 -4.50 -7.18 16.04
C THR A 96 -4.86 -6.61 17.42
N ALA A 97 -5.10 -5.29 17.46
CA ALA A 97 -5.52 -4.62 18.68
C ALA A 97 -6.95 -5.06 19.07
N ALA A 98 -7.34 -4.80 20.31
CA ALA A 98 -8.69 -5.08 20.76
C ALA A 98 -9.75 -4.37 19.91
N SER A 99 -10.94 -4.93 19.81
CA SER A 99 -12.06 -4.45 18.97
C SER A 99 -11.74 -4.52 17.47
N ASP A 100 -12.59 -3.93 16.66
CA ASP A 100 -12.49 -4.01 15.21
C ASP A 100 -11.51 -2.98 14.61
N GLN A 101 -10.77 -3.40 13.60
CA GLN A 101 -10.03 -2.54 12.67
C GLN A 101 -10.61 -2.77 11.28
N LEU A 102 -11.09 -1.71 10.63
CA LEU A 102 -11.93 -1.79 9.44
C LEU A 102 -11.46 -0.84 8.33
N TYR A 103 -11.89 -1.11 7.11
CA TYR A 103 -11.73 -0.26 5.93
C TYR A 103 -10.30 0.19 5.68
N PRO A 104 -9.36 -0.76 5.52
CA PRO A 104 -7.98 -0.40 5.23
C PRO A 104 -7.84 0.25 3.85
N THR A 105 -6.95 1.23 3.74
CA THR A 105 -6.45 1.75 2.47
C THR A 105 -4.93 1.69 2.43
N ILE A 106 -4.33 1.59 1.25
CA ILE A 106 -2.93 1.25 1.07
C ILE A 106 -2.25 2.11 0.01
N VAL A 107 -0.99 2.44 0.26
CA VAL A 107 -0.10 3.04 -0.74
C VAL A 107 1.28 2.38 -0.70
N SER A 108 1.99 2.33 -1.82
CA SER A 108 3.39 1.89 -1.86
C SER A 108 4.28 2.83 -1.05
N ASP A 109 5.24 2.26 -0.29
CA ASP A 109 6.28 3.03 0.41
C ASP A 109 7.46 3.43 -0.47
N GLY A 110 7.42 3.06 -1.77
CA GLY A 110 8.50 3.30 -2.73
C GLY A 110 9.71 2.37 -2.60
N ALA A 111 9.73 1.47 -1.61
CA ALA A 111 10.85 0.55 -1.31
C ALA A 111 10.44 -0.93 -1.38
N GLY A 112 9.33 -1.23 -2.07
CA GLY A 112 8.79 -2.59 -2.23
C GLY A 112 7.90 -3.04 -1.06
N GLY A 113 7.65 -2.18 -0.10
CA GLY A 113 6.69 -2.28 0.99
C GLY A 113 5.47 -1.39 0.77
N ALA A 114 4.69 -1.17 1.84
CA ALA A 114 3.49 -0.35 1.80
C ALA A 114 3.22 0.35 3.14
N ILE A 115 2.41 1.40 3.07
CA ILE A 115 1.79 2.03 4.23
C ILE A 115 0.29 1.79 4.13
N VAL A 116 -0.29 1.28 5.20
CA VAL A 116 -1.72 0.97 5.33
C VAL A 116 -2.30 1.83 6.44
N THR A 117 -3.46 2.45 6.21
CA THR A 117 -4.24 3.17 7.21
C THR A 117 -5.64 2.58 7.32
N TRP A 118 -6.28 2.68 8.48
CA TRP A 118 -7.58 2.09 8.76
C TRP A 118 -8.36 2.85 9.81
N GLN A 119 -9.65 2.53 9.94
CA GLN A 119 -10.49 2.90 11.09
C GLN A 119 -10.25 1.91 12.22
N ASP A 120 -10.01 2.41 13.41
CA ASP A 120 -9.63 1.61 14.57
C ASP A 120 -10.57 1.85 15.76
N TYR A 121 -11.23 0.83 16.22
CA TYR A 121 -12.20 0.90 17.32
C TYR A 121 -11.60 0.48 18.68
N ARG A 122 -10.24 0.40 18.81
CA ARG A 122 -9.59 -0.02 20.08
C ARG A 122 -9.92 0.90 21.26
N SER A 123 -10.31 2.15 21.02
CA SER A 123 -10.75 3.11 22.04
C SER A 123 -12.15 2.80 22.60
N GLY A 124 -12.94 1.93 21.95
CA GLY A 124 -14.24 1.43 22.41
C GLY A 124 -15.40 1.77 21.49
N THR A 125 -16.02 2.94 21.59
CA THR A 125 -17.30 3.25 20.91
C THR A 125 -17.14 4.11 19.66
N THR A 126 -16.02 4.78 19.50
CA THR A 126 -15.70 5.65 18.36
C THR A 126 -14.51 5.10 17.61
N SER A 127 -14.43 5.38 16.33
CA SER A 127 -13.27 5.02 15.52
C SER A 127 -12.26 6.16 15.47
N ASP A 128 -11.00 5.79 15.48
CA ASP A 128 -9.81 6.61 15.34
C ASP A 128 -9.11 6.29 14.02
N ILE A 129 -8.09 7.06 13.61
CA ILE A 129 -7.29 6.77 12.43
C ILE A 129 -5.90 6.32 12.83
N TYR A 130 -5.54 5.10 12.42
CA TYR A 130 -4.23 4.49 12.63
C TYR A 130 -3.57 4.13 11.31
N ALA A 131 -2.25 3.94 11.35
CA ALA A 131 -1.49 3.47 10.21
C ALA A 131 -0.32 2.58 10.62
N GLN A 132 0.11 1.69 9.71
CA GLN A 132 1.30 0.85 9.86
C GLN A 132 2.05 0.81 8.53
N ARG A 133 3.37 0.77 8.60
CA ARG A 133 4.23 0.49 7.44
C ARG A 133 4.71 -0.95 7.51
N VAL A 134 4.61 -1.66 6.39
CA VAL A 134 5.19 -2.99 6.21
C VAL A 134 6.28 -2.92 5.15
N ASN A 135 7.45 -3.53 5.39
CA ASN A 135 8.53 -3.56 4.41
C ASN A 135 8.35 -4.67 3.36
N ALA A 136 9.23 -4.71 2.37
CA ALA A 136 9.21 -5.70 1.29
C ALA A 136 9.26 -7.18 1.78
N ALA A 137 9.80 -7.43 2.99
CA ALA A 137 9.88 -8.75 3.60
C ALA A 137 8.65 -9.12 4.45
N GLY A 138 7.64 -8.25 4.54
CA GLY A 138 6.42 -8.50 5.33
C GLY A 138 6.57 -8.19 6.82
N VAL A 139 7.56 -7.38 7.19
CA VAL A 139 7.78 -7.02 8.59
C VAL A 139 7.20 -5.63 8.86
N PRO A 140 6.25 -5.49 9.82
CA PRO A 140 5.78 -4.18 10.30
C PRO A 140 6.95 -3.35 10.82
N GLN A 141 6.98 -2.06 10.49
CA GLN A 141 8.13 -1.19 10.73
C GLN A 141 7.92 -0.20 11.88
N TRP A 142 6.67 0.14 12.18
CA TRP A 142 6.33 1.09 13.23
C TRP A 142 5.93 0.36 14.52
N THR A 143 5.46 1.10 15.51
CA THR A 143 4.97 0.53 16.79
C THR A 143 3.98 -0.61 16.53
N ALA A 144 4.03 -1.64 17.36
CA ALA A 144 3.08 -2.76 17.29
C ALA A 144 1.64 -2.24 17.25
N ASN A 145 0.84 -2.82 16.35
CA ASN A 145 -0.53 -2.40 16.07
C ASN A 145 -0.68 -0.99 15.47
N GLY A 146 0.41 -0.42 14.93
CA GLY A 146 0.38 0.85 14.21
C GLY A 146 0.53 2.09 15.09
N VAL A 147 0.66 3.24 14.43
CA VAL A 147 0.74 4.56 15.04
C VAL A 147 -0.58 5.29 14.86
N ALA A 148 -1.00 6.04 15.87
CA ALA A 148 -2.18 6.91 15.80
C ALA A 148 -1.87 8.12 14.91
N LEU A 149 -2.75 8.39 13.96
CA LEU A 149 -2.75 9.63 13.18
C LEU A 149 -3.76 10.65 13.73
N CYS A 150 -4.87 10.13 14.27
CA CYS A 150 -5.90 10.91 14.97
C CYS A 150 -6.58 10.04 16.03
N THR A 151 -6.71 10.59 17.24
CA THR A 151 -7.49 10.04 18.36
C THR A 151 -8.35 11.14 19.01
N ALA A 152 -8.77 12.12 18.23
CA ALA A 152 -9.64 13.19 18.69
C ALA A 152 -11.01 12.63 19.14
N ALA A 153 -11.72 13.37 19.97
CA ALA A 153 -13.07 13.00 20.37
C ALA A 153 -14.00 12.86 19.15
N GLY A 154 -15.01 12.01 19.24
CA GLY A 154 -15.94 11.73 18.15
C GLY A 154 -15.43 10.64 17.21
N VAL A 155 -16.05 10.53 16.05
CA VAL A 155 -15.77 9.50 15.04
C VAL A 155 -14.83 10.03 13.98
N GLN A 156 -13.75 9.31 13.68
CA GLN A 156 -12.92 9.52 12.52
C GLN A 156 -13.05 8.30 11.61
N GLN A 157 -13.39 8.52 10.35
CA GLN A 157 -13.72 7.44 9.42
C GLN A 157 -13.33 7.71 7.96
N SER A 158 -13.44 6.67 7.14
CA SER A 158 -13.20 6.75 5.68
C SER A 158 -11.83 7.34 5.31
N PRO A 159 -10.72 6.81 5.88
CA PRO A 159 -9.40 7.30 5.54
C PRO A 159 -9.06 7.03 4.08
N THR A 160 -8.38 7.98 3.44
CA THR A 160 -7.71 7.78 2.15
C THR A 160 -6.24 8.20 2.25
N ILE A 161 -5.37 7.63 1.43
CA ILE A 161 -3.92 7.72 1.60
C ILE A 161 -3.20 7.96 0.27
N VAL A 162 -2.13 8.75 0.31
CA VAL A 162 -1.19 8.92 -0.78
C VAL A 162 0.24 8.93 -0.26
N SER A 163 1.20 8.47 -1.07
CA SER A 163 2.62 8.55 -0.74
C SER A 163 3.10 10.00 -0.73
N ASP A 164 3.95 10.35 0.24
CA ASP A 164 4.65 11.65 0.26
C ASP A 164 5.93 11.68 -0.58
N GLY A 165 6.24 10.58 -1.29
CA GLY A 165 7.43 10.44 -2.12
C GLY A 165 8.75 10.26 -1.33
N ALA A 166 8.71 10.29 0.01
CA ALA A 166 9.87 10.18 0.90
C ALA A 166 9.79 8.95 1.83
N GLY A 167 8.96 7.98 1.48
CA GLY A 167 8.72 6.75 2.26
C GLY A 167 7.73 6.92 3.41
N GLY A 168 7.09 8.08 3.51
CA GLY A 168 5.94 8.38 4.36
C GLY A 168 4.65 8.50 3.55
N ALA A 169 3.60 9.05 4.17
CA ALA A 169 2.29 9.21 3.56
C ALA A 169 1.54 10.44 4.07
N ILE A 170 0.56 10.88 3.29
CA ILE A 170 -0.47 11.83 3.70
C ILE A 170 -1.79 11.09 3.70
N VAL A 171 -2.50 11.18 4.81
CA VAL A 171 -3.80 10.53 5.05
C VAL A 171 -4.83 11.62 5.30
N THR A 172 -6.01 11.51 4.69
CA THR A 172 -7.16 12.37 4.95
C THR A 172 -8.36 11.53 5.34
N TRP A 173 -9.28 12.09 6.13
CA TRP A 173 -10.44 11.39 6.68
C TRP A 173 -11.61 12.33 6.96
N GLN A 174 -12.79 11.74 7.17
CA GLN A 174 -13.94 12.40 7.73
C GLN A 174 -13.84 12.43 9.26
N ASP A 175 -14.11 13.55 9.87
CA ASP A 175 -13.89 13.79 11.29
C ASP A 175 -15.10 14.45 11.97
N LEU A 176 -15.68 13.80 12.96
CA LEU A 176 -16.84 14.29 13.71
C LEU A 176 -16.46 14.90 15.08
N ARG A 177 -15.21 15.37 15.25
CA ARG A 177 -14.75 15.95 16.53
C ARG A 177 -15.58 17.14 17.00
N GLY A 178 -16.21 17.87 16.06
CA GLY A 178 -17.16 18.96 16.34
C GLY A 178 -18.51 18.49 16.87
N GLY A 179 -18.83 17.21 16.77
CA GLY A 179 -20.01 16.55 17.33
C GLY A 179 -21.31 16.67 16.52
N THR A 180 -21.38 17.51 15.49
CA THR A 180 -22.61 17.75 14.72
C THR A 180 -22.48 17.48 13.22
N THR A 181 -21.35 17.79 12.63
CA THR A 181 -21.07 17.64 11.19
C THR A 181 -19.68 17.05 10.99
N TYR A 182 -19.53 16.29 9.92
CA TYR A 182 -18.23 15.82 9.48
C TYR A 182 -17.47 16.92 8.77
N ASP A 183 -16.22 17.09 9.18
CA ASP A 183 -15.22 17.94 8.53
C ASP A 183 -14.16 17.07 7.87
N ILE A 184 -13.32 17.64 7.01
CA ILE A 184 -12.18 16.94 6.42
C ILE A 184 -10.89 17.36 7.12
N TYR A 185 -10.18 16.37 7.64
CA TYR A 185 -8.86 16.53 8.25
C TYR A 185 -7.81 15.69 7.51
N ALA A 186 -6.55 16.06 7.69
CA ALA A 186 -5.42 15.33 7.16
C ALA A 186 -4.24 15.32 8.12
N GLN A 187 -3.40 14.26 8.03
CA GLN A 187 -2.13 14.14 8.73
C GLN A 187 -1.07 13.59 7.79
N ARG A 188 0.16 14.09 7.93
CA ARG A 188 1.34 13.53 7.28
C ARG A 188 2.13 12.68 8.28
N VAL A 189 2.48 11.48 7.91
CA VAL A 189 3.36 10.60 8.68
C VAL A 189 4.65 10.34 7.89
N ASN A 190 5.81 10.42 8.53
CA ASN A 190 7.08 10.16 7.88
C ASN A 190 7.41 8.66 7.81
N ALA A 191 8.52 8.32 7.14
CA ALA A 191 8.99 6.94 6.98
C ALA A 191 9.24 6.20 8.31
N ALA A 192 9.49 6.93 9.42
CA ALA A 192 9.72 6.38 10.75
C ALA A 192 8.43 6.23 11.59
N GLY A 193 7.26 6.59 11.04
CA GLY A 193 5.97 6.51 11.73
C GLY A 193 5.68 7.69 12.65
N VAL A 194 6.34 8.83 12.45
CA VAL A 194 6.11 10.03 13.24
C VAL A 194 5.14 10.94 12.50
N PRO A 195 3.96 11.28 13.09
CA PRO A 195 3.10 12.33 12.58
C PRO A 195 3.83 13.68 12.55
N LEU A 196 3.73 14.41 11.45
CA LEU A 196 4.52 15.62 11.22
C LEU A 196 3.74 16.93 11.39
N TRP A 197 2.43 16.88 11.26
CA TRP A 197 1.57 18.05 11.44
C TRP A 197 1.05 18.12 12.86
N THR A 198 0.16 19.07 13.15
CA THR A 198 -0.48 19.23 14.46
C THR A 198 -1.07 17.91 14.95
N ALA A 199 -1.02 17.64 16.25
CA ALA A 199 -1.66 16.48 16.85
C ALA A 199 -3.11 16.36 16.35
N ASP A 200 -3.53 15.13 16.07
CA ASP A 200 -4.82 14.79 15.51
C ASP A 200 -5.13 15.42 14.13
N GLY A 201 -4.10 15.90 13.44
CA GLY A 201 -4.21 16.39 12.06
C GLY A 201 -4.58 17.86 11.92
N VAL A 202 -4.57 18.33 10.67
CA VAL A 202 -4.94 19.69 10.29
C VAL A 202 -6.25 19.69 9.50
N ALA A 203 -7.11 20.66 9.77
CA ALA A 203 -8.36 20.84 9.04
C ALA A 203 -8.07 21.21 7.58
N GLN A 204 -8.75 20.53 6.66
CA GLN A 204 -8.74 20.83 5.23
C GLN A 204 -10.02 21.57 4.82
N CYS A 205 -11.16 21.18 5.38
CA CYS A 205 -12.43 21.84 5.20
C CYS A 205 -13.28 21.70 6.46
N THR A 206 -13.79 22.84 6.96
CA THR A 206 -14.70 22.95 8.11
C THR A 206 -15.90 23.83 7.77
N ALA A 207 -16.39 23.77 6.53
CA ALA A 207 -17.56 24.52 6.09
C ALA A 207 -18.82 24.04 6.82
N GLY A 208 -19.88 24.83 6.83
CA GLY A 208 -21.17 24.40 7.40
C GLY A 208 -21.71 23.16 6.66
N ASN A 209 -22.42 22.29 7.38
CA ASN A 209 -22.89 20.97 6.96
C ASN A 209 -21.75 19.93 6.82
N ASP A 210 -22.10 18.69 6.44
CA ASP A 210 -21.16 17.59 6.30
C ASP A 210 -20.25 17.75 5.09
N GLN A 211 -18.95 17.46 5.29
CA GLN A 211 -17.98 17.19 4.24
C GLN A 211 -17.67 15.70 4.28
N LEU A 212 -17.90 15.01 3.16
CA LEU A 212 -17.90 13.57 3.11
C LEU A 212 -17.02 13.04 1.97
N VAL A 213 -16.52 11.79 2.15
CA VAL A 213 -15.82 11.01 1.12
C VAL A 213 -14.62 11.77 0.53
N PRO A 214 -13.65 12.17 1.37
CA PRO A 214 -12.47 12.87 0.85
C PRO A 214 -11.71 11.99 -0.14
N MET A 215 -11.24 12.60 -1.22
CA MET A 215 -10.29 11.98 -2.13
C MET A 215 -8.96 12.71 -2.08
N ILE A 216 -7.88 11.97 -2.23
CA ILE A 216 -6.52 12.52 -2.15
C ILE A 216 -5.68 12.08 -3.33
N ALA A 217 -4.90 13.00 -3.87
CA ALA A 217 -3.90 12.73 -4.90
C ALA A 217 -2.57 13.42 -4.55
N SER A 218 -1.44 12.82 -4.93
CA SER A 218 -0.14 13.45 -4.77
C SER A 218 -0.03 14.68 -5.68
N ASP A 219 0.59 15.75 -5.18
CA ASP A 219 0.96 16.93 -5.99
C ASP A 219 2.29 16.73 -6.76
N GLY A 220 2.96 15.58 -6.56
CA GLY A 220 4.26 15.26 -7.14
C GLY A 220 5.46 15.96 -6.48
N ALA A 221 5.23 16.79 -5.45
CA ALA A 221 6.25 17.56 -4.76
C ALA A 221 6.36 17.23 -3.25
N GLY A 222 5.72 16.12 -2.83
CA GLY A 222 5.70 15.66 -1.44
C GLY A 222 4.54 16.19 -0.61
N GLY A 223 3.61 16.91 -1.25
CA GLY A 223 2.32 17.31 -0.73
C GLY A 223 1.17 16.53 -1.36
N ALA A 224 -0.06 17.03 -1.15
CA ALA A 224 -1.27 16.41 -1.69
C ALA A 224 -2.35 17.45 -2.01
N ILE A 225 -3.22 17.08 -2.93
CA ILE A 225 -4.48 17.75 -3.25
C ILE A 225 -5.60 16.92 -2.64
N VAL A 226 -6.46 17.53 -1.85
CA VAL A 226 -7.64 16.92 -1.23
C VAL A 226 -8.89 17.57 -1.81
N THR A 227 -9.88 16.74 -2.19
CA THR A 227 -11.18 17.19 -2.71
C THR A 227 -12.31 16.53 -1.97
#